data_75c928718b3c5c7cd73f42da68707141
#
_entry.id   75c928718b3c5c7cd73f42da68707141
#
_cell.length_a   1.000
_cell.length_b   1.000
_cell.length_c   1.000
_cell.angle_alpha   90.00
_cell.angle_beta   90.00
_cell.angle_gamma   90.00
#
_symmetry.space_group_name_H-M   'P 1'
#
loop_
_entity.id
_entity.type
_entity.pdbx_description
1 polymer ?
#
loop_
_entity_poly.entity_id
_entity_poly.type
_entity_poly.pdbx_seq_one_letter_code
_entity_poly.pdbx_strand_id
1 'polypeptide(L)'
;MINIRIKIIQALMILTIFGCMRPDDENLWSAVIENTISTNGFTRDVYVQGDTAFIAAGQSGLQIWNLESETLLEQYGSFGSADLEDVGRVHYDSLNSLIFIMDQSKIMFDEYDSTLFDAPTPIGDSHNEDFIVLSETGGTFYIYYVDRDAGDGFLWGQYNFEEIPFIGEIWQRQDNDGQIRPSSPMKGLSHSGDFIAVAGDQMGVYLYAVDLIGDSPEFISRIDTEGNAEDVLISNNGVFVSCDDAGAYFIPIESFSGDEALHRFADDMTVDHIAVKNEIASLSLGSKGIALYDISDPTQPEAKGIFPVGYTYRTVFWKDRLLACTREGLQVLKIEK
;
A
#
# COMPACT_ATOMS: atom_id res chain seq x y z
N MET A 1 -32.59 59.83 -12.19
CA MET A 1 -31.83 58.77 -12.85
C MET A 1 -30.56 58.31 -12.07
N ILE A 2 -29.85 59.20 -11.40
CA ILE A 2 -28.63 58.86 -10.63
C ILE A 2 -28.91 57.96 -9.42
N ASN A 3 -30.00 58.17 -8.69
CA ASN A 3 -30.32 57.36 -7.50
C ASN A 3 -30.71 55.88 -7.78
N ILE A 4 -31.18 55.58 -8.99
CA ILE A 4 -31.53 54.22 -9.38
C ILE A 4 -30.25 53.43 -9.72
N ARG A 5 -29.28 54.05 -10.36
CA ARG A 5 -27.99 53.43 -10.70
C ARG A 5 -27.18 53.06 -9.44
N ILE A 6 -27.18 53.93 -8.44
CA ILE A 6 -26.47 53.64 -7.16
C ILE A 6 -27.10 52.46 -6.41
N LYS A 7 -28.44 52.37 -6.39
CA LYS A 7 -29.14 51.23 -5.76
C LYS A 7 -28.91 49.91 -6.48
N ILE A 8 -28.78 49.91 -7.82
CA ILE A 8 -28.47 48.73 -8.62
C ILE A 8 -27.03 48.27 -8.38
N ILE A 9 -26.07 49.20 -8.28
CA ILE A 9 -24.68 48.87 -7.98
C ILE A 9 -24.54 48.34 -6.55
N GLN A 10 -25.25 48.87 -5.56
CA GLN A 10 -25.26 48.35 -4.20
C GLN A 10 -25.92 46.95 -4.13
N ALA A 11 -27.01 46.69 -4.86
CA ALA A 11 -27.63 45.38 -4.96
C ALA A 11 -26.74 44.35 -5.66
N LEU A 12 -26.01 44.72 -6.73
CA LEU A 12 -25.04 43.87 -7.35
C LEU A 12 -23.82 43.54 -6.44
N MET A 13 -23.37 44.56 -5.66
CA MET A 13 -22.26 44.34 -4.73
C MET A 13 -22.64 43.43 -3.53
N ILE A 14 -23.91 43.46 -3.13
CA ILE A 14 -24.43 42.54 -2.11
C ILE A 14 -24.59 41.11 -2.67
N LEU A 15 -25.02 40.98 -3.92
CA LEU A 15 -25.09 39.65 -4.58
C LEU A 15 -23.71 38.99 -4.80
N THR A 16 -22.64 39.76 -4.99
CA THR A 16 -21.28 39.21 -5.13
C THR A 16 -20.67 38.80 -3.78
N ILE A 17 -21.19 39.32 -2.66
CA ILE A 17 -20.72 38.94 -1.31
C ILE A 17 -21.37 37.62 -0.85
N PHE A 18 -22.52 37.24 -1.37
CA PHE A 18 -23.18 35.95 -1.09
C PHE A 18 -22.78 34.84 -2.06
N GLY A 19 -21.94 35.11 -3.06
CA GLY A 19 -21.50 34.16 -4.06
C GLY A 19 -20.26 33.32 -3.68
N CYS A 20 -19.63 33.56 -2.55
CA CYS A 20 -18.67 32.65 -1.94
C CYS A 20 -19.39 31.85 -0.84
N MET A 21 -20.23 30.92 -1.23
CA MET A 21 -20.52 29.80 -0.34
C MET A 21 -19.19 29.08 -0.14
N ARG A 22 -18.61 29.19 1.07
CA ARG A 22 -17.60 28.23 1.50
C ARG A 22 -18.27 26.86 1.40
N PRO A 23 -17.57 25.83 0.91
CA PRO A 23 -18.04 24.44 1.09
C PRO A 23 -18.40 24.29 2.57
N ASP A 24 -19.44 23.54 2.86
CA ASP A 24 -19.82 23.23 4.24
C ASP A 24 -18.61 22.67 4.98
N ASP A 25 -17.90 23.53 5.72
CA ASP A 25 -16.75 23.15 6.55
C ASP A 25 -17.17 22.15 7.67
N GLU A 26 -18.49 21.98 7.89
CA GLU A 26 -19.05 21.09 8.91
C GLU A 26 -18.87 19.59 8.62
N ASN A 27 -18.47 19.22 7.41
CA ASN A 27 -18.31 17.81 6.99
C ASN A 27 -16.85 17.40 6.71
N LEU A 28 -15.90 18.29 6.89
CA LEU A 28 -14.49 18.00 6.68
C LEU A 28 -13.88 17.43 7.95
N TRP A 29 -12.99 16.45 7.75
CA TRP A 29 -12.17 15.92 8.84
C TRP A 29 -10.92 16.77 9.04
N SER A 30 -10.19 16.52 10.12
CA SER A 30 -8.85 17.06 10.31
C SER A 30 -7.84 15.90 10.36
N ALA A 31 -6.63 16.16 9.85
CA ALA A 31 -5.48 15.28 10.03
C ALA A 31 -4.31 16.12 10.56
N VAL A 32 -3.91 15.83 11.79
CA VAL A 32 -2.87 16.59 12.49
C VAL A 32 -1.64 15.70 12.65
N ILE A 33 -0.48 16.18 12.21
CA ILE A 33 0.81 15.52 12.46
C ILE A 33 1.11 15.67 13.95
N GLU A 34 1.04 14.57 14.72
CA GLU A 34 1.42 14.54 16.13
C GLU A 34 2.94 14.45 16.28
N ASN A 35 3.58 13.68 15.40
CA ASN A 35 5.03 13.51 15.39
C ASN A 35 5.58 13.14 14.02
N THR A 36 6.90 13.31 13.85
CA THR A 36 7.67 12.84 12.69
C THR A 36 8.89 12.07 13.15
N ILE A 37 8.93 10.77 12.86
CA ILE A 37 10.05 9.90 13.10
C ILE A 37 11.04 10.10 11.93
N SER A 38 12.22 10.68 12.25
CA SER A 38 13.26 10.94 11.25
C SER A 38 14.02 9.66 10.93
N THR A 39 13.87 9.16 9.71
CA THR A 39 14.53 7.95 9.23
C THR A 39 15.88 8.19 8.57
N ASN A 40 16.33 9.46 8.48
CA ASN A 40 17.54 9.87 7.73
C ASN A 40 17.54 9.48 6.25
N GLY A 41 16.44 8.97 5.73
CA GLY A 41 16.19 8.58 4.34
C GLY A 41 14.71 8.74 4.02
N PHE A 42 14.36 8.51 2.76
CA PHE A 42 12.95 8.54 2.36
C PHE A 42 12.24 7.31 2.90
N THR A 43 11.25 7.50 3.77
CA THR A 43 10.38 6.40 4.20
C THR A 43 9.50 5.99 3.01
N ARG A 44 9.78 4.81 2.46
CA ARG A 44 9.07 4.28 1.30
C ARG A 44 7.86 3.45 1.70
N ASP A 45 8.05 2.63 2.75
CA ASP A 45 7.04 1.70 3.22
C ASP A 45 7.23 1.44 4.72
N VAL A 46 6.17 0.95 5.38
CA VAL A 46 6.20 0.54 6.77
C VAL A 46 5.30 -0.67 7.00
N TYR A 47 5.83 -1.68 7.65
CA TYR A 47 5.06 -2.79 8.21
C TYR A 47 4.97 -2.61 9.73
N VAL A 48 3.77 -2.77 10.28
CA VAL A 48 3.56 -2.55 11.74
C VAL A 48 3.04 -3.81 12.39
N GLN A 49 3.72 -4.22 13.47
CA GLN A 49 3.25 -5.28 14.35
C GLN A 49 3.21 -4.81 15.80
N GLY A 50 2.00 -4.66 16.34
CA GLY A 50 1.82 -4.07 17.67
C GLY A 50 2.33 -2.62 17.69
N ASP A 51 3.37 -2.38 18.47
CA ASP A 51 4.03 -1.07 18.56
C ASP A 51 5.39 -1.03 17.85
N THR A 52 5.76 -2.11 17.18
CA THR A 52 6.99 -2.18 16.40
C THR A 52 6.70 -1.86 14.93
N ALA A 53 7.44 -0.91 14.39
CA ALA A 53 7.43 -0.55 12.98
C ALA A 53 8.74 -1.01 12.32
N PHE A 54 8.60 -1.78 11.25
CA PHE A 54 9.68 -2.12 10.33
C PHE A 54 9.56 -1.14 9.16
N ILE A 55 10.59 -0.33 8.94
CA ILE A 55 10.54 0.81 8.00
C ILE A 55 11.53 0.60 6.86
N ALA A 56 11.03 0.58 5.65
CA ALA A 56 11.83 0.71 4.44
C ALA A 56 12.23 2.17 4.25
N ALA A 57 13.48 2.51 4.65
CA ALA A 57 13.95 3.89 4.71
C ALA A 57 14.81 4.30 3.49
N GLY A 58 14.49 3.75 2.31
CA GLY A 58 15.20 4.02 1.08
C GLY A 58 16.71 3.78 1.22
N GLN A 59 17.52 4.77 0.92
CA GLN A 59 18.98 4.70 1.00
C GLN A 59 19.53 4.51 2.43
N SER A 60 18.72 4.70 3.46
CA SER A 60 19.08 4.45 4.86
C SER A 60 18.81 3.01 5.30
N GLY A 61 18.39 2.16 4.37
CA GLY A 61 18.21 0.74 4.57
C GLY A 61 16.93 0.39 5.33
N LEU A 62 16.99 -0.63 6.19
CA LEU A 62 15.91 -1.08 7.05
C LEU A 62 16.08 -0.47 8.45
N GLN A 63 15.01 0.07 9.01
CA GLN A 63 14.97 0.57 10.39
C GLN A 63 13.83 -0.06 11.17
N ILE A 64 14.07 -0.37 12.43
CA ILE A 64 13.08 -0.94 13.34
C ILE A 64 12.88 0.03 14.49
N TRP A 65 11.64 0.48 14.67
CA TRP A 65 11.28 1.50 15.65
C TRP A 65 10.18 0.99 16.59
N ASN A 66 10.21 1.45 17.82
CA ASN A 66 9.05 1.38 18.70
C ASN A 66 8.25 2.67 18.55
N LEU A 67 7.01 2.57 18.08
CA LEU A 67 6.14 3.71 17.77
C LEU A 67 5.63 4.44 19.03
N GLU A 68 5.40 3.72 20.13
CA GLU A 68 4.91 4.32 21.38
C GLU A 68 5.98 5.16 22.08
N SER A 69 7.22 4.67 22.12
CA SER A 69 8.33 5.37 22.75
C SER A 69 9.13 6.23 21.77
N GLU A 70 8.80 6.16 20.48
CA GLU A 70 9.48 6.87 19.39
C GLU A 70 11.00 6.60 19.37
N THR A 71 11.38 5.37 19.69
CA THR A 71 12.79 4.96 19.81
C THR A 71 13.19 4.07 18.64
N LEU A 72 14.32 4.40 18.02
CA LEU A 72 15.00 3.49 17.10
C LEU A 72 15.53 2.30 17.90
N LEU A 73 15.08 1.10 17.55
CA LEU A 73 15.54 -0.15 18.14
C LEU A 73 16.77 -0.65 17.40
N GLU A 74 16.67 -0.72 16.06
CA GLU A 74 17.72 -1.28 15.22
C GLU A 74 17.75 -0.58 13.85
N GLN A 75 18.92 -0.57 13.20
CA GLN A 75 19.10 -0.06 11.84
C GLN A 75 20.09 -0.93 11.08
N TYR A 76 19.74 -1.28 9.86
CA TYR A 76 20.53 -2.11 8.97
C TYR A 76 20.79 -1.39 7.64
N GLY A 77 22.05 -1.10 7.35
CA GLY A 77 22.52 -0.58 6.06
C GLY A 77 22.96 -1.68 5.10
N SER A 78 22.95 -2.93 5.56
CA SER A 78 23.23 -4.12 4.76
C SER A 78 22.32 -5.26 5.16
N PHE A 79 22.08 -6.17 4.23
CA PHE A 79 21.31 -7.39 4.44
C PHE A 79 22.23 -8.55 4.06
N GLY A 80 22.77 -9.24 5.08
CA GLY A 80 23.91 -10.13 4.90
C GLY A 80 25.15 -9.37 4.40
N SER A 81 25.74 -9.85 3.33
CA SER A 81 26.91 -9.25 2.68
C SER A 81 26.55 -8.18 1.62
N ALA A 82 25.27 -7.93 1.37
CA ALA A 82 24.81 -6.96 0.38
C ALA A 82 24.51 -5.62 1.06
N ASP A 83 25.14 -4.53 0.59
CA ASP A 83 24.76 -3.19 0.98
C ASP A 83 23.35 -2.86 0.45
N LEU A 84 22.51 -2.23 1.28
CA LEU A 84 21.17 -1.78 0.90
C LEU A 84 21.26 -0.41 0.24
N GLU A 85 20.69 -0.29 -0.95
CA GLU A 85 20.82 0.92 -1.77
C GLU A 85 19.54 1.77 -1.82
N ASP A 86 18.37 1.15 -1.96
CA ASP A 86 17.06 1.84 -1.93
C ASP A 86 15.95 0.85 -1.55
N VAL A 87 15.79 0.64 -0.23
CA VAL A 87 14.76 -0.26 0.30
C VAL A 87 13.38 0.35 0.10
N GLY A 88 12.58 -0.28 -0.76
CA GLY A 88 11.28 0.21 -1.18
C GLY A 88 10.08 -0.46 -0.50
N ARG A 89 10.24 -1.70 -0.02
CA ARG A 89 9.21 -2.50 0.64
C ARG A 89 9.76 -3.26 1.82
N VAL A 90 8.92 -3.52 2.81
CA VAL A 90 9.24 -4.34 3.97
C VAL A 90 8.03 -5.12 4.45
N HIS A 91 8.25 -6.37 4.88
CA HIS A 91 7.26 -7.19 5.56
C HIS A 91 7.93 -7.99 6.66
N TYR A 92 7.26 -8.16 7.79
CA TYR A 92 7.70 -9.02 8.88
C TYR A 92 6.71 -10.15 9.11
N ASP A 93 7.19 -11.39 8.92
CA ASP A 93 6.46 -12.61 9.25
C ASP A 93 6.76 -13.02 10.69
N SER A 94 5.82 -12.77 11.58
CA SER A 94 5.96 -13.08 13.00
C SER A 94 5.81 -14.56 13.32
N LEU A 95 5.23 -15.37 12.45
CA LEU A 95 5.07 -16.81 12.68
C LEU A 95 6.40 -17.54 12.53
N ASN A 96 7.21 -17.10 11.58
CA ASN A 96 8.51 -17.71 11.28
C ASN A 96 9.69 -16.81 11.64
N SER A 97 9.43 -15.62 12.21
CA SER A 97 10.46 -14.63 12.53
C SER A 97 11.32 -14.22 11.34
N LEU A 98 10.68 -13.99 10.17
CA LEU A 98 11.36 -13.61 8.94
C LEU A 98 11.12 -12.14 8.61
N ILE A 99 12.17 -11.46 8.15
CA ILE A 99 12.04 -10.15 7.51
C ILE A 99 12.24 -10.30 6.01
N PHE A 100 11.30 -9.73 5.28
CA PHE A 100 11.34 -9.58 3.83
C PHE A 100 11.56 -8.11 3.49
N ILE A 101 12.48 -7.84 2.59
CA ILE A 101 12.71 -6.51 2.04
C ILE A 101 12.75 -6.57 0.52
N MET A 102 12.43 -5.45 -0.11
CA MET A 102 12.68 -5.25 -1.53
C MET A 102 13.64 -4.07 -1.68
N ASP A 103 14.86 -4.34 -2.13
CA ASP A 103 15.90 -3.36 -2.39
C ASP A 103 16.15 -3.28 -3.90
N GLN A 104 15.99 -2.09 -4.49
CA GLN A 104 16.11 -1.90 -5.94
C GLN A 104 15.33 -2.95 -6.76
N SER A 105 14.08 -3.21 -6.39
CA SER A 105 13.22 -4.24 -7.03
C SER A 105 13.70 -5.69 -6.88
N LYS A 106 14.64 -5.98 -5.97
CA LYS A 106 15.03 -7.35 -5.60
C LYS A 106 14.42 -7.71 -4.26
N ILE A 107 13.66 -8.78 -4.22
CA ILE A 107 13.10 -9.30 -2.97
C ILE A 107 14.15 -10.20 -2.32
N MET A 108 14.34 -10.02 -1.02
CA MET A 108 15.21 -10.85 -0.19
C MET A 108 14.56 -11.08 1.17
N PHE A 109 14.83 -12.21 1.80
CA PHE A 109 14.42 -12.46 3.17
C PHE A 109 15.52 -13.15 3.96
N ASP A 110 15.45 -12.99 5.28
CA ASP A 110 16.31 -13.69 6.23
C ASP A 110 15.60 -13.81 7.59
N GLU A 111 16.12 -14.65 8.46
CA GLU A 111 15.64 -14.76 9.83
C GLU A 111 15.96 -13.49 10.60
N TYR A 112 14.94 -12.99 11.32
CA TYR A 112 15.11 -11.88 12.24
C TYR A 112 15.62 -12.40 13.58
N ASP A 113 16.94 -12.41 13.72
CA ASP A 113 17.53 -12.45 15.04
C ASP A 113 18.21 -11.10 15.29
N SER A 114 18.24 -10.65 16.51
CA SER A 114 18.71 -9.31 16.88
C SER A 114 20.21 -9.06 16.63
N THR A 115 20.92 -9.92 15.95
CA THR A 115 22.38 -9.83 15.84
C THR A 115 22.90 -9.61 14.42
N LEU A 116 22.39 -10.27 13.39
CA LEU A 116 22.89 -10.09 12.02
C LEU A 116 22.04 -10.86 11.01
N PHE A 117 21.78 -10.25 9.85
CA PHE A 117 21.35 -11.00 8.65
C PHE A 117 22.59 -11.62 8.01
N ASP A 118 22.76 -12.94 8.15
CA ASP A 118 24.00 -13.62 7.73
C ASP A 118 23.99 -14.03 6.26
N ALA A 119 22.85 -14.50 5.74
CA ALA A 119 22.76 -15.07 4.41
C ALA A 119 21.38 -14.91 3.78
N PRO A 120 21.01 -13.70 3.34
CA PRO A 120 19.69 -13.44 2.79
C PRO A 120 19.41 -14.32 1.56
N THR A 121 18.20 -14.86 1.52
CA THR A 121 17.73 -15.66 0.39
C THR A 121 17.03 -14.74 -0.61
N PRO A 122 17.53 -14.62 -1.85
CA PRO A 122 16.88 -13.83 -2.89
C PRO A 122 15.65 -14.56 -3.46
N ILE A 123 14.63 -13.76 -3.83
CA ILE A 123 13.41 -14.22 -4.46
C ILE A 123 13.18 -13.43 -5.75
N GLY A 124 12.85 -14.12 -6.84
CA GLY A 124 12.61 -13.49 -8.13
C GLY A 124 13.87 -12.86 -8.73
N ASP A 125 13.68 -11.88 -9.57
CA ASP A 125 14.76 -11.15 -10.23
C ASP A 125 14.86 -9.68 -9.73
N SER A 126 15.26 -8.74 -10.58
CA SER A 126 15.47 -7.34 -10.23
C SER A 126 14.38 -6.40 -10.78
N HIS A 127 13.19 -6.92 -11.14
CA HIS A 127 12.10 -6.12 -11.71
C HIS A 127 10.81 -6.18 -10.90
N ASN A 128 10.88 -6.72 -9.67
CA ASN A 128 9.70 -6.83 -8.80
C ASN A 128 9.18 -5.44 -8.40
N GLU A 129 7.87 -5.30 -8.33
CA GLU A 129 7.18 -4.06 -7.95
C GLU A 129 6.53 -4.15 -6.56
N ASP A 130 5.98 -5.32 -6.22
CA ASP A 130 5.36 -5.54 -4.92
C ASP A 130 5.34 -7.03 -4.56
N PHE A 131 5.09 -7.33 -3.27
CA PHE A 131 4.96 -8.70 -2.78
C PHE A 131 4.09 -8.80 -1.53
N ILE A 132 3.51 -9.96 -1.31
CA ILE A 132 2.84 -10.37 -0.07
C ILE A 132 3.36 -11.72 0.39
N VAL A 133 3.35 -11.93 1.70
CA VAL A 133 3.77 -13.19 2.33
C VAL A 133 2.62 -13.75 3.16
N LEU A 134 2.31 -15.00 2.94
CA LEU A 134 1.31 -15.76 3.70
C LEU A 134 2.00 -16.91 4.40
N SER A 135 1.95 -16.95 5.72
CA SER A 135 2.70 -17.89 6.51
C SER A 135 1.82 -18.86 7.25
N GLU A 136 2.29 -20.10 7.37
CA GLU A 136 1.68 -21.15 8.17
C GLU A 136 2.54 -21.51 9.37
N THR A 137 1.90 -22.02 10.41
CA THR A 137 2.63 -22.59 11.54
C THR A 137 3.36 -23.87 11.14
N GLY A 138 4.63 -23.96 11.51
CA GLY A 138 5.42 -25.15 11.20
C GLY A 138 6.56 -24.94 10.19
N GLY A 139 6.89 -23.68 9.94
CA GLY A 139 8.03 -23.34 9.08
C GLY A 139 7.68 -23.43 7.59
N THR A 140 6.53 -22.91 7.21
CA THR A 140 6.13 -22.77 5.80
C THR A 140 5.65 -21.37 5.54
N PHE A 141 6.07 -20.79 4.43
CA PHE A 141 5.45 -19.57 3.90
C PHE A 141 5.28 -19.66 2.38
N TYR A 142 4.30 -18.90 1.91
CA TYR A 142 4.04 -18.65 0.50
C TYR A 142 4.33 -17.19 0.22
N ILE A 143 5.06 -16.92 -0.85
CA ILE A 143 5.26 -15.56 -1.35
C ILE A 143 4.58 -15.40 -2.70
N TYR A 144 3.81 -14.34 -2.84
CA TYR A 144 3.22 -13.89 -4.10
C TYR A 144 3.84 -12.54 -4.43
N TYR A 145 4.28 -12.35 -5.66
CA TYR A 145 4.93 -11.12 -6.06
C TYR A 145 4.63 -10.79 -7.52
N VAL A 146 4.75 -9.54 -7.85
CA VAL A 146 4.47 -9.02 -9.19
C VAL A 146 5.68 -8.37 -9.78
N ASP A 147 5.80 -8.49 -11.10
CA ASP A 147 6.92 -8.00 -11.88
C ASP A 147 6.43 -7.02 -12.94
N ARG A 148 7.17 -5.92 -13.14
CA ARG A 148 6.88 -4.92 -14.18
C ARG A 148 7.23 -5.40 -15.58
N ASP A 149 8.05 -6.43 -15.72
CA ASP A 149 8.26 -7.06 -17.03
C ASP A 149 7.01 -7.88 -17.39
N ALA A 150 6.31 -7.47 -18.44
CA ALA A 150 5.12 -8.17 -18.93
C ALA A 150 5.39 -9.64 -19.31
N GLY A 151 6.67 -10.03 -19.41
CA GLY A 151 7.09 -11.41 -19.63
C GLY A 151 7.00 -12.28 -18.38
N ASP A 152 7.07 -11.71 -17.18
CA ASP A 152 7.08 -12.43 -15.91
C ASP A 152 5.77 -12.31 -15.13
N GLY A 153 5.25 -11.09 -14.92
CA GLY A 153 3.88 -10.85 -14.50
C GLY A 153 3.59 -11.16 -13.03
N PHE A 154 2.72 -12.13 -12.75
CA PHE A 154 2.33 -12.56 -11.41
C PHE A 154 2.97 -13.91 -11.09
N LEU A 155 3.77 -13.95 -10.03
CA LEU A 155 4.60 -15.09 -9.64
C LEU A 155 4.30 -15.51 -8.19
N TRP A 156 4.57 -16.77 -7.88
CA TRP A 156 4.49 -17.28 -6.51
C TRP A 156 5.52 -18.38 -6.26
N GLY A 157 5.79 -18.62 -4.97
CA GLY A 157 6.64 -19.70 -4.52
C GLY A 157 6.35 -20.09 -3.07
N GLN A 158 6.55 -21.36 -2.78
CA GLN A 158 6.49 -21.92 -1.43
C GLN A 158 7.90 -22.13 -0.90
N TYR A 159 8.10 -21.85 0.38
CA TYR A 159 9.35 -22.12 1.10
C TYR A 159 9.03 -22.88 2.38
N ASN A 160 9.85 -23.93 2.64
CA ASN A 160 9.78 -24.70 3.86
C ASN A 160 11.11 -24.58 4.62
N PHE A 161 11.01 -24.55 5.95
CA PHE A 161 12.17 -24.68 6.82
C PHE A 161 12.51 -26.14 6.99
N GLU A 162 13.69 -26.55 6.57
CA GLU A 162 14.11 -27.94 6.52
C GLU A 162 15.52 -28.13 7.08
N GLU A 163 15.73 -29.25 7.82
CA GLU A 163 17.05 -29.69 8.24
C GLU A 163 17.66 -30.58 7.14
N ILE A 164 18.69 -30.06 6.46
CA ILE A 164 19.41 -30.83 5.43
C ILE A 164 20.66 -31.44 6.03
N PRO A 165 20.86 -32.79 5.93
CA PRO A 165 22.03 -33.44 6.46
C PRO A 165 23.32 -32.80 5.95
N PHE A 166 24.23 -32.46 6.86
CA PHE A 166 25.54 -31.84 6.62
C PHE A 166 25.53 -30.35 6.21
N ILE A 167 24.34 -29.74 5.96
CA ILE A 167 24.18 -28.32 5.65
C ILE A 167 23.65 -27.58 6.86
N GLY A 168 22.67 -28.15 7.56
CA GLY A 168 21.95 -27.55 8.66
C GLY A 168 20.52 -27.18 8.31
N GLU A 169 19.92 -26.33 9.14
CA GLU A 169 18.57 -25.80 8.96
C GLU A 169 18.62 -24.66 7.94
N ILE A 170 17.77 -24.76 6.92
CA ILE A 170 17.66 -23.74 5.85
C ILE A 170 16.22 -23.59 5.37
N TRP A 171 15.89 -22.42 4.86
CA TRP A 171 14.68 -22.18 4.08
C TRP A 171 14.88 -22.64 2.64
N GLN A 172 14.13 -23.67 2.25
CA GLN A 172 14.24 -24.27 0.92
C GLN A 172 12.99 -23.98 0.10
N ARG A 173 13.20 -23.45 -1.13
CA ARG A 173 12.13 -23.32 -2.12
C ARG A 173 11.65 -24.69 -2.54
N GLN A 174 10.33 -24.85 -2.58
CA GLN A 174 9.66 -26.09 -2.98
C GLN A 174 9.28 -26.04 -4.47
N ASP A 175 8.92 -27.20 -5.03
CA ASP A 175 8.47 -27.31 -6.43
C ASP A 175 7.08 -26.69 -6.67
N ASN A 176 6.40 -26.20 -5.62
CA ASN A 176 5.13 -25.49 -5.72
C ASN A 176 5.39 -24.00 -6.00
N ASP A 177 5.84 -23.73 -7.19
CA ASP A 177 6.05 -22.39 -7.72
C ASP A 177 5.40 -22.23 -9.09
N GLY A 178 5.22 -20.99 -9.52
CA GLY A 178 4.66 -20.75 -10.84
C GLY A 178 4.58 -19.28 -11.19
N GLN A 179 4.05 -19.05 -12.37
CA GLN A 179 3.83 -17.69 -12.88
C GLN A 179 2.65 -17.65 -13.82
N ILE A 180 1.97 -16.51 -13.83
CA ILE A 180 0.96 -16.14 -14.81
C ILE A 180 1.49 -14.95 -15.57
N ARG A 181 1.58 -15.08 -16.90
CA ARG A 181 2.10 -14.05 -17.80
C ARG A 181 0.97 -13.28 -18.46
N PRO A 182 0.52 -12.19 -17.88
CA PRO A 182 -0.42 -11.29 -18.54
C PRO A 182 0.28 -10.51 -19.65
N SER A 183 -0.50 -9.82 -20.46
CA SER A 183 0.04 -8.99 -21.55
C SER A 183 0.41 -7.56 -21.09
N SER A 184 0.45 -7.29 -19.78
CA SER A 184 0.73 -5.97 -19.19
C SER A 184 1.64 -6.11 -17.98
N PRO A 185 2.41 -5.09 -17.62
CA PRO A 185 3.11 -5.00 -16.35
C PRO A 185 2.15 -5.21 -15.18
N MET A 186 2.65 -5.81 -14.11
CA MET A 186 1.93 -5.91 -12.83
C MET A 186 2.58 -4.98 -11.82
N LYS A 187 1.75 -4.31 -10.99
CA LYS A 187 2.19 -3.20 -10.14
C LYS A 187 2.06 -3.46 -8.65
N GLY A 188 0.88 -3.81 -8.20
CA GLY A 188 0.56 -4.02 -6.80
C GLY A 188 -0.28 -5.25 -6.61
N LEU A 189 -0.29 -5.78 -5.38
CA LEU A 189 -1.14 -6.92 -5.02
C LEU A 189 -1.60 -6.84 -3.57
N SER A 190 -2.76 -7.45 -3.33
CA SER A 190 -3.37 -7.53 -2.00
C SER A 190 -4.03 -8.89 -1.80
N HIS A 191 -3.96 -9.40 -0.58
CA HIS A 191 -4.62 -10.64 -0.18
C HIS A 191 -5.64 -10.37 0.94
N SER A 192 -6.77 -11.03 0.85
CA SER A 192 -7.73 -11.12 1.96
C SER A 192 -8.64 -12.35 1.79
N GLY A 193 -8.75 -13.15 2.86
CA GLY A 193 -9.49 -14.41 2.80
C GLY A 193 -8.93 -15.35 1.74
N ASP A 194 -9.80 -15.79 0.83
CA ASP A 194 -9.45 -16.73 -0.24
C ASP A 194 -9.08 -16.02 -1.57
N PHE A 195 -8.77 -14.72 -1.53
CA PHE A 195 -8.56 -13.92 -2.74
C PHE A 195 -7.23 -13.18 -2.75
N ILE A 196 -6.60 -13.13 -3.93
CA ILE A 196 -5.56 -12.17 -4.27
C ILE A 196 -6.08 -11.28 -5.40
N ALA A 197 -6.02 -9.95 -5.19
CA ALA A 197 -6.19 -8.97 -6.25
C ALA A 197 -4.82 -8.49 -6.73
N VAL A 198 -4.70 -8.23 -8.02
CA VAL A 198 -3.46 -7.76 -8.66
C VAL A 198 -3.77 -6.56 -9.56
N ALA A 199 -3.04 -5.47 -9.36
CA ALA A 199 -3.08 -4.30 -10.22
C ALA A 199 -2.27 -4.58 -11.50
N GLY A 200 -2.90 -4.45 -12.65
CA GLY A 200 -2.36 -4.81 -13.97
C GLY A 200 -2.14 -3.62 -14.90
N ASP A 201 -1.70 -2.46 -14.37
CA ASP A 201 -1.44 -1.25 -15.14
C ASP A 201 -2.64 -0.91 -16.05
N GLN A 202 -2.46 -0.81 -17.35
CA GLN A 202 -3.50 -0.51 -18.33
C GLN A 202 -4.58 -1.60 -18.47
N MET A 203 -4.40 -2.76 -17.87
CA MET A 203 -5.35 -3.86 -17.95
C MET A 203 -6.34 -3.88 -16.78
N GLY A 204 -6.25 -2.93 -15.85
CA GLY A 204 -7.11 -2.85 -14.68
C GLY A 204 -6.74 -3.87 -13.62
N VAL A 205 -7.75 -4.57 -13.05
CA VAL A 205 -7.58 -5.43 -11.87
C VAL A 205 -7.89 -6.88 -12.20
N TYR A 206 -6.99 -7.75 -11.79
CA TYR A 206 -7.16 -9.21 -11.83
C TYR A 206 -7.53 -9.72 -10.44
N LEU A 207 -8.45 -10.67 -10.37
CA LEU A 207 -8.80 -11.38 -9.15
C LEU A 207 -8.50 -12.86 -9.30
N TYR A 208 -7.83 -13.42 -8.30
CA TYR A 208 -7.49 -14.84 -8.20
C TYR A 208 -8.05 -15.42 -6.91
N ALA A 209 -8.50 -16.67 -6.96
CA ALA A 209 -8.71 -17.48 -5.78
C ALA A 209 -7.40 -18.13 -5.36
N VAL A 210 -7.14 -18.22 -4.05
CA VAL A 210 -6.01 -18.92 -3.48
C VAL A 210 -6.49 -19.83 -2.36
N ASP A 211 -6.05 -21.08 -2.39
CA ASP A 211 -6.12 -21.94 -1.22
C ASP A 211 -4.75 -21.88 -0.51
N LEU A 212 -4.74 -21.50 0.76
CA LEU A 212 -3.53 -21.41 1.58
C LEU A 212 -2.79 -22.76 1.75
N ILE A 213 -3.41 -23.86 1.35
CA ILE A 213 -2.82 -25.22 1.46
C ILE A 213 -1.93 -25.57 0.25
N GLY A 214 -1.57 -24.62 -0.59
CA GLY A 214 -0.51 -24.78 -1.58
C GLY A 214 -0.95 -24.99 -3.01
N ASP A 215 -2.15 -24.64 -3.37
CA ASP A 215 -2.56 -24.63 -4.77
C ASP A 215 -2.13 -23.35 -5.50
N SER A 216 -1.91 -23.49 -6.79
CA SER A 216 -1.62 -22.35 -7.67
C SER A 216 -2.81 -21.38 -7.67
N PRO A 217 -2.59 -20.06 -7.67
CA PRO A 217 -3.69 -19.09 -7.77
C PRO A 217 -4.56 -19.36 -8.99
N GLU A 218 -5.87 -19.51 -8.78
CA GLU A 218 -6.83 -19.74 -9.84
C GLU A 218 -7.42 -18.41 -10.32
N PHE A 219 -7.28 -18.11 -11.61
CA PHE A 219 -7.85 -16.90 -12.20
C PHE A 219 -9.38 -16.92 -12.16
N ILE A 220 -9.98 -15.91 -11.54
CA ILE A 220 -11.42 -15.71 -11.49
C ILE A 220 -11.88 -14.81 -12.64
N SER A 221 -11.41 -13.58 -12.65
CA SER A 221 -11.83 -12.57 -13.62
C SER A 221 -10.87 -11.39 -13.65
N ARG A 222 -11.07 -10.54 -14.64
CA ARG A 222 -10.41 -9.23 -14.78
C ARG A 222 -11.44 -8.17 -15.03
N ILE A 223 -11.33 -7.04 -14.35
CA ILE A 223 -12.14 -5.85 -14.56
C ILE A 223 -11.24 -4.72 -15.03
N ASP A 224 -11.58 -4.11 -16.15
CA ASP A 224 -10.87 -2.96 -16.71
C ASP A 224 -11.22 -1.69 -15.93
N THR A 225 -10.23 -0.83 -15.68
CA THR A 225 -10.41 0.47 -15.04
C THR A 225 -9.90 1.58 -15.98
N GLU A 226 -10.42 2.79 -15.88
CA GLU A 226 -9.78 3.91 -16.55
C GLU A 226 -8.44 4.21 -15.86
N GLY A 227 -7.43 4.58 -16.65
CA GLY A 227 -6.07 4.86 -16.16
C GLY A 227 -5.25 3.61 -15.90
N ASN A 228 -4.13 3.80 -15.23
CA ASN A 228 -3.21 2.73 -14.90
C ASN A 228 -3.47 2.25 -13.48
N ALA A 229 -3.85 0.99 -13.29
CA ALA A 229 -3.99 0.40 -11.96
C ALA A 229 -2.58 0.20 -11.34
N GLU A 230 -2.26 1.00 -10.31
CA GLU A 230 -0.95 1.04 -9.67
C GLU A 230 -0.91 0.22 -8.37
N ASP A 231 -1.98 0.27 -7.57
CA ASP A 231 -2.09 -0.46 -6.31
C ASP A 231 -3.50 -0.95 -6.07
N VAL A 232 -3.64 -2.02 -5.29
CA VAL A 232 -4.93 -2.64 -4.95
C VAL A 232 -4.98 -3.01 -3.48
N LEU A 233 -6.17 -2.92 -2.89
CA LEU A 233 -6.43 -3.35 -1.53
C LEU A 233 -7.78 -4.07 -1.44
N ILE A 234 -7.79 -5.33 -1.04
CA ILE A 234 -9.04 -6.06 -0.75
C ILE A 234 -9.54 -5.67 0.64
N SER A 235 -10.70 -5.07 0.73
CA SER A 235 -11.36 -4.66 1.97
C SER A 235 -12.85 -4.43 1.75
N ASN A 236 -13.66 -4.51 2.81
CA ASN A 236 -15.09 -4.19 2.77
C ASN A 236 -15.89 -4.94 1.68
N ASN A 237 -15.59 -6.22 1.47
CA ASN A 237 -16.18 -7.07 0.42
C ASN A 237 -15.97 -6.56 -1.02
N GLY A 238 -14.86 -5.85 -1.25
CA GLY A 238 -14.50 -5.36 -2.56
C GLY A 238 -13.01 -5.10 -2.70
N VAL A 239 -12.63 -4.57 -3.83
CA VAL A 239 -11.26 -4.18 -4.16
C VAL A 239 -11.21 -2.67 -4.34
N PHE A 240 -10.43 -2.00 -3.53
CA PHE A 240 -10.03 -0.61 -3.77
C PHE A 240 -8.83 -0.60 -4.71
N VAL A 241 -8.83 0.32 -5.66
CA VAL A 241 -7.79 0.42 -6.70
C VAL A 241 -7.33 1.85 -6.82
N SER A 242 -6.03 2.09 -6.77
CA SER A 242 -5.45 3.37 -7.21
C SER A 242 -5.16 3.31 -8.71
N CYS A 243 -5.57 4.35 -9.44
CA CYS A 243 -5.50 4.37 -10.90
C CYS A 243 -4.79 5.62 -11.42
N ASP A 244 -3.66 5.98 -10.82
CA ASP A 244 -2.84 7.13 -11.22
C ASP A 244 -3.72 8.37 -11.44
N ASP A 245 -3.65 9.03 -12.60
CA ASP A 245 -4.41 10.24 -12.92
C ASP A 245 -5.94 10.01 -13.05
N ALA A 246 -6.40 8.78 -13.09
CA ALA A 246 -7.82 8.46 -13.11
C ALA A 246 -8.47 8.40 -11.71
N GLY A 247 -7.69 8.63 -10.64
CA GLY A 247 -8.17 8.63 -9.27
C GLY A 247 -8.21 7.25 -8.65
N ALA A 248 -9.34 6.87 -8.06
CA ALA A 248 -9.50 5.60 -7.39
C ALA A 248 -10.85 4.94 -7.71
N TYR A 249 -10.93 3.62 -7.51
CA TYR A 249 -12.14 2.83 -7.68
C TYR A 249 -12.40 1.97 -6.45
N PHE A 250 -13.68 1.73 -6.18
CA PHE A 250 -14.15 0.60 -5.40
C PHE A 250 -14.91 -0.37 -6.32
N ILE A 251 -14.52 -1.64 -6.31
CA ILE A 251 -15.10 -2.71 -7.12
C ILE A 251 -15.62 -3.78 -6.17
N PRO A 252 -16.94 -3.96 -6.00
CA PRO A 252 -17.49 -5.05 -5.19
C PRO A 252 -16.98 -6.42 -5.64
N ILE A 253 -16.74 -7.34 -4.72
CA ILE A 253 -16.17 -8.65 -5.06
C ILE A 253 -17.09 -9.45 -6.00
N GLU A 254 -18.40 -9.30 -5.84
CA GLU A 254 -19.41 -9.93 -6.71
C GLU A 254 -19.32 -9.46 -8.17
N SER A 255 -18.80 -8.27 -8.44
CA SER A 255 -18.63 -7.74 -9.80
C SER A 255 -17.66 -8.58 -10.63
N PHE A 256 -16.78 -9.33 -9.99
CA PHE A 256 -15.84 -10.22 -10.68
C PHE A 256 -16.50 -11.51 -11.19
N SER A 257 -17.74 -11.80 -10.80
CA SER A 257 -18.49 -12.99 -11.25
C SER A 257 -19.85 -12.69 -11.89
N GLY A 258 -20.21 -11.42 -12.05
CA GLY A 258 -21.52 -10.98 -12.52
C GLY A 258 -21.47 -9.72 -13.37
N ASP A 259 -22.46 -8.84 -13.16
CA ASP A 259 -22.50 -7.53 -13.80
C ASP A 259 -21.42 -6.64 -13.18
N GLU A 260 -20.55 -6.09 -14.01
CA GLU A 260 -19.46 -5.22 -13.57
C GLU A 260 -20.02 -3.91 -12.99
N ALA A 261 -19.73 -3.66 -11.71
CA ALA A 261 -20.02 -2.40 -11.03
C ALA A 261 -18.71 -1.76 -10.56
N LEU A 262 -18.40 -0.56 -11.08
CA LEU A 262 -17.24 0.22 -10.72
C LEU A 262 -17.69 1.55 -10.12
N HIS A 263 -17.24 1.82 -8.92
CA HIS A 263 -17.53 3.07 -8.22
C HIS A 263 -16.28 3.93 -8.17
N ARG A 264 -16.18 4.90 -9.09
CA ARG A 264 -15.05 5.81 -9.20
C ARG A 264 -15.17 6.93 -8.20
N PHE A 265 -14.05 7.33 -7.61
CA PHE A 265 -13.92 8.49 -6.73
C PHE A 265 -12.52 9.10 -6.86
N ALA A 266 -12.31 10.29 -6.29
CA ALA A 266 -11.04 11.02 -6.39
C ALA A 266 -10.57 11.25 -7.85
N ASP A 267 -11.51 11.43 -8.78
CA ASP A 267 -11.30 11.49 -10.23
C ASP A 267 -10.52 12.73 -10.72
N ASP A 268 -10.21 13.68 -9.85
CA ASP A 268 -9.38 14.86 -10.07
C ASP A 268 -7.97 14.75 -9.42
N MET A 269 -7.62 13.57 -8.93
CA MET A 269 -6.40 13.30 -8.18
C MET A 269 -5.56 12.21 -8.85
N THR A 270 -4.24 12.35 -8.75
CA THR A 270 -3.30 11.26 -9.01
C THR A 270 -3.16 10.47 -7.72
N VAL A 271 -3.51 9.18 -7.73
CA VAL A 271 -3.54 8.31 -6.56
C VAL A 271 -2.55 7.16 -6.73
N ASP A 272 -1.51 7.16 -5.88
CA ASP A 272 -0.44 6.16 -5.95
C ASP A 272 -0.72 4.92 -5.08
N HIS A 273 -1.39 5.10 -3.92
CA HIS A 273 -1.62 4.03 -2.95
C HIS A 273 -2.89 4.28 -2.13
N ILE A 274 -3.53 3.21 -1.68
CA ILE A 274 -4.74 3.25 -0.84
C ILE A 274 -4.55 2.43 0.43
N ALA A 275 -4.88 3.02 1.58
CA ALA A 275 -5.03 2.32 2.84
C ALA A 275 -6.46 2.46 3.37
N VAL A 276 -7.01 1.39 3.89
CA VAL A 276 -8.38 1.37 4.44
C VAL A 276 -8.38 0.81 5.85
N LYS A 277 -9.14 1.46 6.72
CA LYS A 277 -9.45 0.93 8.06
C LYS A 277 -10.84 1.37 8.48
N ASN A 278 -11.70 0.39 8.78
CA ASN A 278 -13.11 0.63 9.09
C ASN A 278 -13.79 1.44 7.97
N GLU A 279 -14.29 2.62 8.29
CA GLU A 279 -15.00 3.54 7.40
C GLU A 279 -14.08 4.64 6.82
N ILE A 280 -12.77 4.50 6.91
CA ILE A 280 -11.81 5.52 6.46
C ILE A 280 -10.95 4.94 5.35
N ALA A 281 -10.88 5.62 4.22
CA ALA A 281 -9.84 5.43 3.22
C ALA A 281 -8.87 6.62 3.24
N SER A 282 -7.57 6.31 3.16
CA SER A 282 -6.49 7.26 2.98
C SER A 282 -5.83 7.01 1.63
N LEU A 283 -5.80 8.03 0.78
CA LEU A 283 -5.17 8.00 -0.53
C LEU A 283 -3.83 8.73 -0.46
N SER A 284 -2.75 8.11 -0.93
CA SER A 284 -1.46 8.76 -1.08
C SER A 284 -1.41 9.49 -2.42
N LEU A 285 -1.10 10.80 -2.40
CA LEU A 285 -1.18 11.70 -3.55
C LEU A 285 0.20 12.28 -3.92
N GLY A 286 1.29 11.57 -3.59
CA GLY A 286 2.64 12.05 -3.84
C GLY A 286 2.87 13.44 -3.24
N SER A 287 3.18 14.43 -4.06
CA SER A 287 3.50 15.80 -3.61
C SER A 287 2.33 16.58 -3.00
N LYS A 288 1.09 16.13 -3.18
CA LYS A 288 -0.08 16.75 -2.57
C LYS A 288 -0.36 16.24 -1.14
N GLY A 289 0.38 15.23 -0.68
CA GLY A 289 0.20 14.60 0.63
C GLY A 289 -0.82 13.49 0.61
N ILE A 290 -1.87 13.57 1.42
CA ILE A 290 -2.92 12.56 1.51
C ILE A 290 -4.31 13.16 1.30
N ALA A 291 -5.25 12.35 0.79
CA ALA A 291 -6.68 12.63 0.87
C ALA A 291 -7.37 11.61 1.78
N LEU A 292 -8.35 12.06 2.53
CA LEU A 292 -9.19 11.21 3.37
C LEU A 292 -10.61 11.14 2.82
N TYR A 293 -11.17 9.93 2.83
CA TYR A 293 -12.53 9.64 2.41
C TYR A 293 -13.29 8.87 3.49
N ASP A 294 -14.56 9.22 3.67
CA ASP A 294 -15.53 8.39 4.37
C ASP A 294 -16.03 7.32 3.40
N ILE A 295 -15.84 6.06 3.78
CA ILE A 295 -16.26 4.88 3.02
C ILE A 295 -17.24 4.02 3.83
N SER A 296 -18.06 4.63 4.68
CA SER A 296 -19.17 3.95 5.36
C SER A 296 -20.12 3.29 4.36
N ASP A 297 -20.29 3.91 3.19
CA ASP A 297 -20.79 3.28 1.97
C ASP A 297 -19.68 3.30 0.92
N PRO A 298 -18.97 2.18 0.70
CA PRO A 298 -17.84 2.15 -0.22
C PRO A 298 -18.26 2.32 -1.70
N THR A 299 -19.55 2.22 -2.01
CA THR A 299 -20.09 2.50 -3.35
C THR A 299 -20.30 4.00 -3.60
N GLN A 300 -20.25 4.82 -2.54
CA GLN A 300 -20.41 6.28 -2.57
C GLN A 300 -19.39 6.95 -1.64
N PRO A 301 -18.07 6.85 -1.89
CA PRO A 301 -17.05 7.44 -1.04
C PRO A 301 -17.19 8.97 -0.98
N GLU A 302 -17.18 9.53 0.23
CA GLU A 302 -17.28 10.97 0.45
C GLU A 302 -15.93 11.58 0.78
N ALA A 303 -15.48 12.59 0.02
CA ALA A 303 -14.23 13.31 0.31
C ALA A 303 -14.33 14.09 1.63
N LYS A 304 -13.34 13.94 2.50
CA LYS A 304 -13.24 14.58 3.82
C LYS A 304 -12.09 15.57 3.94
N GLY A 305 -11.24 15.68 2.93
CA GLY A 305 -10.21 16.70 2.84
C GLY A 305 -8.89 16.18 2.24
N ILE A 306 -8.05 17.14 1.83
CA ILE A 306 -6.68 16.91 1.38
C ILE A 306 -5.74 17.56 2.38
N PHE A 307 -4.73 16.81 2.82
CA PHE A 307 -3.82 17.22 3.89
C PHE A 307 -2.37 17.20 3.38
N PRO A 308 -1.70 18.35 3.34
CA PRO A 308 -0.33 18.48 2.84
C PRO A 308 0.69 18.00 3.89
N VAL A 309 0.87 16.71 4.01
CA VAL A 309 1.78 16.06 4.95
C VAL A 309 3.17 15.78 4.36
N GLY A 310 3.56 16.45 3.28
CA GLY A 310 4.79 16.20 2.54
C GLY A 310 4.57 15.26 1.36
N TYR A 311 5.67 14.88 0.68
CA TYR A 311 5.58 13.89 -0.41
C TYR A 311 5.33 12.51 0.17
N THR A 312 4.13 11.98 -0.03
CA THR A 312 3.67 10.72 0.56
C THR A 312 3.72 9.58 -0.44
N TYR A 313 4.43 8.51 -0.09
CA TYR A 313 4.51 7.28 -0.88
C TYR A 313 3.40 6.31 -0.54
N ARG A 314 3.21 6.02 0.76
CA ARG A 314 2.20 5.10 1.30
C ARG A 314 1.65 5.59 2.61
N THR A 315 0.48 5.07 2.98
CA THR A 315 -0.07 5.24 4.32
C THR A 315 -0.46 3.89 4.92
N VAL A 316 -0.33 3.77 6.25
CA VAL A 316 -0.71 2.57 6.99
C VAL A 316 -1.41 2.98 8.29
N PHE A 317 -2.49 2.32 8.64
CA PHE A 317 -3.17 2.57 9.91
C PHE A 317 -2.49 1.84 11.07
N TRP A 318 -2.21 2.59 12.14
CA TRP A 318 -1.69 2.06 13.40
C TRP A 318 -2.56 2.53 14.55
N LYS A 319 -3.21 1.58 15.27
CA LYS A 319 -4.19 1.91 16.32
C LYS A 319 -5.25 2.90 15.79
N ASP A 320 -5.39 4.07 16.42
CA ASP A 320 -6.29 5.17 16.05
C ASP A 320 -5.58 6.25 15.21
N ARG A 321 -4.40 5.97 14.71
CA ARG A 321 -3.54 6.87 13.94
C ARG A 321 -3.34 6.39 12.52
N LEU A 322 -2.93 7.31 11.67
CA LEU A 322 -2.44 7.06 10.32
C LEU A 322 -0.95 7.36 10.28
N LEU A 323 -0.18 6.42 9.78
CA LEU A 323 1.24 6.59 9.48
C LEU A 323 1.38 6.97 8.02
N ALA A 324 2.09 8.06 7.72
CA ALA A 324 2.40 8.46 6.35
C ALA A 324 3.90 8.31 6.09
N CYS A 325 4.23 7.47 5.11
CA CYS A 325 5.59 7.26 4.62
C CYS A 325 5.97 8.42 3.69
N THR A 326 6.88 9.28 4.13
CA THR A 326 7.20 10.52 3.41
C THR A 326 8.70 10.72 3.19
N ARG A 327 9.04 11.72 2.38
CA ARG A 327 10.46 12.13 2.20
C ARG A 327 11.09 12.72 3.47
N GLU A 328 10.26 13.23 4.35
CA GLU A 328 10.68 13.83 5.62
C GLU A 328 10.84 12.81 6.75
N GLY A 329 10.42 11.56 6.52
CA GLY A 329 10.39 10.48 7.49
C GLY A 329 9.00 9.84 7.62
N LEU A 330 8.77 9.07 8.69
CA LEU A 330 7.47 8.50 9.01
C LEU A 330 6.68 9.51 9.86
N GLN A 331 5.60 10.04 9.30
CA GLN A 331 4.72 10.96 10.03
C GLN A 331 3.60 10.19 10.72
N VAL A 332 3.35 10.51 11.98
CA VAL A 332 2.27 9.98 12.79
C VAL A 332 1.14 11.01 12.84
N LEU A 333 0.00 10.67 12.26
CA LEU A 333 -1.14 11.57 12.17
C LEU A 333 -2.31 11.08 13.02
N LYS A 334 -2.98 12.04 13.66
CA LYS A 334 -4.28 11.85 14.28
C LYS A 334 -5.37 12.35 13.34
N ILE A 335 -6.37 11.50 13.07
CA ILE A 335 -7.55 11.86 12.30
C ILE A 335 -8.67 12.15 13.27
N GLU A 336 -9.36 13.31 13.09
CA GLU A 336 -10.55 13.69 13.84
C GLU A 336 -11.70 13.89 12.83
N LYS A 337 -12.81 13.15 13.05
CA LYS A 337 -14.04 13.18 12.23
C LYS A 337 -14.95 14.33 12.65
#